data_c152e130eca100299ad961852d0d73a4
#
_entry.id   c152e130eca100299ad961852d0d73a4
#
_cell.length_a   1.000
_cell.length_b   1.000
_cell.length_c   1.000
_cell.angle_alpha   90.00
_cell.angle_beta   90.00
_cell.angle_gamma   90.00
#
_symmetry.space_group_name_H-M   'P 1'
#
loop_
_entity.id
_entity.type
_entity.pdbx_description
1 polymer ?
#
loop_
_entity_poly.entity_id
_entity_poly.type
_entity_poly.pdbx_seq_one_letter_code
_entity_poly.pdbx_strand_id
1 'polypeptide(L)'
;MIKPNQKAVIYARQSSGSDDRSESVEAQVENCQDLAEREKLEVVGIFRDLNTSGETYPTGAENIAVVDSAYVDWLRQQTGKKNFRSGLGDLLKLLPEIDYIIVNEMTRLYRPANGSFIEVYINNLLRTHKVKVLQVQGGMIDLSKFDQQLMTLIKNQILFDEKERKLQNWT
;
A
#
# COMPACT_ATOMS: atom_id res chain seq x y z
N MET A 1 -18.44 -8.64 5.02
CA MET A 1 -18.73 -9.89 4.28
C MET A 1 -18.43 -9.70 2.80
N ILE A 2 -17.64 -10.59 2.24
CA ILE A 2 -17.29 -10.55 0.82
C ILE A 2 -18.46 -11.08 0.01
N LYS A 3 -18.93 -10.28 -0.95
CA LYS A 3 -19.99 -10.69 -1.86
C LYS A 3 -19.39 -11.49 -3.01
N PRO A 4 -20.07 -12.55 -3.52
CA PRO A 4 -19.57 -13.29 -4.67
C PRO A 4 -19.53 -12.41 -5.93
N ASN A 5 -18.63 -12.74 -6.85
CA ASN A 5 -18.43 -12.08 -8.14
C ASN A 5 -17.95 -10.63 -8.08
N GLN A 6 -17.43 -10.18 -6.94
CA GLN A 6 -16.71 -8.92 -6.88
C GLN A 6 -15.33 -9.06 -7.56
N LYS A 7 -14.84 -7.95 -8.10
CA LYS A 7 -13.60 -7.93 -8.87
C LYS A 7 -12.40 -7.71 -7.97
N ALA A 8 -11.36 -8.47 -8.20
CA ALA A 8 -10.12 -8.39 -7.46
C ALA A 8 -8.91 -8.40 -8.39
N VAL A 9 -7.83 -7.79 -7.95
CA VAL A 9 -6.52 -7.93 -8.57
C VAL A 9 -5.56 -8.52 -7.55
N ILE A 10 -4.55 -9.22 -8.05
CA ILE A 10 -3.51 -9.81 -7.22
C ILE A 10 -2.23 -9.00 -7.40
N TYR A 11 -1.55 -8.72 -6.30
CA TYR A 11 -0.25 -8.06 -6.34
C TYR A 11 0.79 -8.89 -5.59
N ALA A 12 1.93 -9.10 -6.22
CA ALA A 12 3.07 -9.80 -5.65
C ALA A 12 4.35 -9.01 -5.88
N ARG A 13 5.23 -9.02 -4.88
CA ARG A 13 6.48 -8.27 -4.93
C ARG A 13 7.60 -9.05 -4.23
N GLN A 14 8.78 -8.97 -4.79
CA GLN A 14 9.99 -9.55 -4.20
C GLN A 14 11.12 -8.52 -4.27
N SER A 15 11.81 -8.32 -3.15
CA SER A 15 12.97 -7.42 -3.07
C SER A 15 14.19 -8.03 -3.77
N SER A 16 15.05 -7.16 -4.29
CA SER A 16 16.37 -7.59 -4.74
C SER A 16 17.25 -7.91 -3.53
N GLY A 17 18.01 -8.99 -3.64
CA GLY A 17 18.79 -9.45 -2.51
C GLY A 17 17.99 -10.47 -1.73
N SER A 18 17.95 -11.65 -2.29
CA SER A 18 17.29 -12.83 -1.78
C SER A 18 17.48 -13.00 -0.28
N ASP A 19 16.54 -12.50 0.48
CA ASP A 19 16.24 -13.13 1.74
C ASP A 19 15.54 -14.45 1.35
N ASP A 20 16.23 -15.55 1.50
CA ASP A 20 15.71 -16.90 1.20
C ASP A 20 14.44 -17.23 1.99
N ARG A 21 14.02 -16.32 2.87
CA ARG A 21 12.81 -16.43 3.70
C ARG A 21 11.59 -15.80 3.05
N SER A 22 11.75 -14.97 2.02
CA SER A 22 10.62 -14.38 1.33
C SER A 22 10.07 -15.37 0.30
N GLU A 23 8.76 -15.58 0.30
CA GLU A 23 8.12 -16.37 -0.71
C GLU A 23 8.35 -15.76 -2.09
N SER A 24 8.60 -16.60 -3.09
CA SER A 24 8.72 -16.16 -4.46
C SER A 24 7.45 -15.47 -4.93
N VAL A 25 7.58 -14.60 -5.94
CA VAL A 25 6.43 -13.93 -6.54
C VAL A 25 5.39 -14.95 -7.02
N GLU A 26 5.83 -16.05 -7.64
CA GLU A 26 4.90 -17.06 -8.14
C GLU A 26 4.18 -17.81 -7.00
N ALA A 27 4.85 -18.07 -5.90
CA ALA A 27 4.20 -18.64 -4.72
C ALA A 27 3.17 -17.69 -4.11
N GLN A 28 3.49 -16.40 -4.06
CA GLN A 28 2.54 -15.38 -3.61
C GLN A 28 1.30 -15.34 -4.50
N VAL A 29 1.48 -15.35 -5.82
CA VAL A 29 0.37 -15.33 -6.77
C VAL A 29 -0.52 -16.57 -6.59
N GLU A 30 0.08 -17.74 -6.44
CA GLU A 30 -0.67 -18.98 -6.23
C GLU A 30 -1.50 -18.93 -4.95
N ASN A 31 -0.92 -18.48 -3.85
CA ASN A 31 -1.63 -18.31 -2.58
C ASN A 31 -2.79 -17.32 -2.70
N CYS A 32 -2.58 -16.24 -3.42
CA CYS A 32 -3.62 -15.23 -3.65
C CYS A 32 -4.74 -15.77 -4.55
N GLN A 33 -4.40 -16.56 -5.55
CA GLN A 33 -5.40 -17.20 -6.42
C GLN A 33 -6.27 -18.20 -5.64
N ASP A 34 -5.66 -18.99 -4.76
CA ASP A 34 -6.39 -19.91 -3.89
C ASP A 34 -7.36 -19.16 -2.99
N LEU A 35 -6.93 -18.03 -2.43
CA LEU A 35 -7.80 -17.20 -1.60
C LEU A 35 -8.95 -16.61 -2.41
N ALA A 36 -8.68 -16.09 -3.60
CA ALA A 36 -9.71 -15.55 -4.49
C ALA A 36 -10.75 -16.61 -4.84
N GLU A 37 -10.33 -17.84 -5.11
CA GLU A 37 -11.22 -18.94 -5.42
C GLU A 37 -12.10 -19.30 -4.22
N ARG A 38 -11.53 -19.38 -3.02
CA ARG A 38 -12.30 -19.66 -1.80
C ARG A 38 -13.36 -18.58 -1.52
N GLU A 39 -13.03 -17.32 -1.78
CA GLU A 39 -13.93 -16.19 -1.57
C GLU A 39 -14.81 -15.88 -2.77
N LYS A 40 -14.69 -16.65 -3.85
CA LYS A 40 -15.48 -16.49 -5.10
C LYS A 40 -15.32 -15.11 -5.72
N LEU A 41 -14.09 -14.58 -5.69
CA LEU A 41 -13.76 -13.32 -6.33
C LEU A 41 -13.33 -13.53 -7.78
N GLU A 42 -13.70 -12.61 -8.64
CA GLU A 42 -13.24 -12.61 -10.03
C GLU A 42 -11.89 -11.88 -10.11
N VAL A 43 -10.83 -12.60 -10.42
CA VAL A 43 -9.50 -12.01 -10.60
C VAL A 43 -9.41 -11.43 -12.01
N VAL A 44 -9.32 -10.10 -12.10
CA VAL A 44 -9.26 -9.39 -13.38
C VAL A 44 -7.86 -8.97 -13.78
N GLY A 45 -6.88 -9.16 -12.92
CA GLY A 45 -5.48 -8.85 -13.22
C GLY A 45 -4.53 -9.38 -12.16
N ILE A 46 -3.32 -9.67 -12.58
CA ILE A 46 -2.22 -10.10 -11.71
C ILE A 46 -1.03 -9.22 -12.01
N PHE A 47 -0.50 -8.56 -10.99
CA PHE A 47 0.58 -7.59 -11.12
C PHE A 47 1.78 -8.03 -10.28
N ARG A 48 2.95 -7.89 -10.84
CA ARG A 48 4.20 -8.34 -10.23
C ARG A 48 5.26 -7.26 -10.30
N ASP A 49 6.01 -7.11 -9.21
CA ASP A 49 7.23 -6.30 -9.19
C ASP A 49 8.37 -7.14 -8.65
N LEU A 50 9.38 -7.33 -9.48
CA LEU A 50 10.59 -8.08 -9.13
C LEU A 50 11.71 -7.09 -8.81
N ASN A 51 12.58 -7.47 -7.89
CA ASN A 51 13.77 -6.71 -7.53
C ASN A 51 13.48 -5.28 -7.07
N THR A 52 12.34 -5.07 -6.40
CA THR A 52 11.92 -3.76 -5.93
C THR A 52 11.55 -3.78 -4.45
N SER A 53 11.95 -2.74 -3.74
CA SER A 53 11.62 -2.56 -2.32
C SER A 53 10.18 -2.07 -2.13
N GLY A 54 9.57 -2.43 -1.00
CA GLY A 54 8.27 -1.89 -0.59
C GLY A 54 8.29 -0.40 -0.28
N GLU A 55 9.47 0.23 -0.23
CA GLU A 55 9.62 1.68 -0.07
C GLU A 55 9.65 2.42 -1.40
N THR A 56 9.65 1.70 -2.53
CA THR A 56 9.67 2.27 -3.87
C THR A 56 8.27 2.71 -4.29
N TYR A 57 8.16 3.91 -4.86
CA TYR A 57 6.90 4.43 -5.36
C TYR A 57 6.44 3.70 -6.62
N PRO A 58 5.12 3.60 -6.85
CA PRO A 58 4.62 3.10 -8.13
C PRO A 58 4.86 4.09 -9.25
N THR A 59 4.93 3.61 -10.50
CA THR A 59 4.96 4.50 -11.67
C THR A 59 3.72 5.39 -11.70
N GLY A 60 3.89 6.63 -12.07
CA GLY A 60 2.83 7.64 -12.06
C GLY A 60 2.82 8.53 -10.82
N ALA A 61 3.44 8.08 -9.72
CA ALA A 61 3.52 8.88 -8.50
C ALA A 61 4.29 10.18 -8.69
N GLU A 62 5.22 10.22 -9.62
CA GLU A 62 6.01 11.40 -9.96
C GLU A 62 5.19 12.55 -10.53
N ASN A 63 3.97 12.27 -11.00
CA ASN A 63 3.09 13.25 -11.61
C ASN A 63 1.99 13.74 -10.67
N ILE A 64 1.98 13.30 -9.42
CA ILE A 64 0.90 13.61 -8.50
C ILE A 64 1.34 14.70 -7.52
N ALA A 65 0.54 15.77 -7.47
CA ALA A 65 0.83 16.96 -6.66
C ALA A 65 0.86 16.69 -5.14
N VAL A 66 0.30 15.56 -4.70
CA VAL A 66 0.26 15.18 -3.28
C VAL A 66 1.57 14.54 -2.82
N VAL A 67 2.35 14.03 -3.75
CA VAL A 67 3.67 13.47 -3.46
C VAL A 67 4.68 14.60 -3.48
N ASP A 68 5.44 14.73 -2.42
CA ASP A 68 6.51 15.74 -2.35
C ASP A 68 7.50 15.49 -3.49
N SER A 69 7.55 16.42 -4.45
CA SER A 69 8.43 16.34 -5.61
C SER A 69 9.91 16.27 -5.20
N ALA A 70 10.28 16.95 -4.13
CA ALA A 70 11.63 16.90 -3.60
C ALA A 70 12.01 15.49 -3.12
N TYR A 71 11.07 14.76 -2.52
CA TYR A 71 11.29 13.38 -2.10
C TYR A 71 11.46 12.44 -3.30
N VAL A 72 10.64 12.60 -4.33
CA VAL A 72 10.75 11.82 -5.57
C VAL A 72 12.08 12.09 -6.25
N ASP A 73 12.49 13.35 -6.35
CA ASP A 73 13.78 13.74 -6.91
C ASP A 73 14.95 13.18 -6.09
N TRP A 74 14.84 13.22 -4.77
CA TRP A 74 15.83 12.62 -3.89
C TRP A 74 15.97 11.11 -4.12
N LEU A 75 14.85 10.39 -4.25
CA LEU A 75 14.86 8.96 -4.58
C LEU A 75 15.55 8.68 -5.91
N ARG A 76 15.27 9.48 -6.93
CA ARG A 76 15.91 9.35 -8.25
C ARG A 76 17.42 9.52 -8.14
N GLN A 77 17.88 10.49 -7.35
CA GLN A 77 19.32 10.73 -7.15
C GLN A 77 19.99 9.58 -6.41
N GLN A 78 19.34 9.00 -5.41
CA GLN A 78 19.90 7.91 -4.62
C GLN A 78 20.04 6.61 -5.43
N THR A 79 19.11 6.35 -6.32
CA THR A 79 19.08 5.10 -7.07
C THR A 79 19.83 5.18 -8.41
N GLY A 80 20.17 6.38 -8.88
CA GLY A 80 20.80 6.59 -10.19
C GLY A 80 19.98 6.06 -11.35
N LYS A 81 18.80 5.55 -11.10
CA LYS A 81 17.85 4.99 -12.07
C LYS A 81 16.45 5.34 -11.64
N LYS A 82 15.54 5.51 -12.61
CA LYS A 82 14.11 5.64 -12.33
C LYS A 82 13.60 4.30 -11.79
N ASN A 83 13.71 4.10 -10.49
CA ASN A 83 13.31 2.86 -9.87
C ASN A 83 11.89 2.99 -9.30
N PHE A 84 10.92 2.81 -10.17
CA PHE A 84 9.51 2.81 -9.79
C PHE A 84 8.94 1.39 -9.94
N ARG A 85 7.94 1.08 -9.13
CA ARG A 85 7.21 -0.18 -9.23
C ARG A 85 6.17 -0.07 -10.35
N SER A 86 6.51 -0.58 -11.53
CA SER A 86 5.63 -0.52 -12.70
C SER A 86 4.38 -1.41 -12.53
N GLY A 87 4.53 -2.58 -11.92
CA GLY A 87 3.40 -3.47 -11.66
C GLY A 87 2.37 -2.83 -10.74
N LEU A 88 2.82 -2.22 -9.65
CA LEU A 88 1.93 -1.48 -8.75
C LEU A 88 1.31 -0.27 -9.45
N GLY A 89 2.08 0.45 -10.26
CA GLY A 89 1.56 1.57 -11.04
C GLY A 89 0.42 1.16 -11.96
N ASP A 90 0.57 0.05 -12.67
CA ASP A 90 -0.48 -0.47 -13.54
C ASP A 90 -1.72 -0.93 -12.76
N LEU A 91 -1.51 -1.56 -11.60
CA LEU A 91 -2.60 -1.95 -10.72
C LEU A 91 -3.41 -0.73 -10.25
N LEU A 92 -2.73 0.33 -9.85
CA LEU A 92 -3.40 1.52 -9.32
C LEU A 92 -4.31 2.21 -10.36
N LYS A 93 -4.03 2.03 -11.64
CA LYS A 93 -4.91 2.52 -12.72
C LYS A 93 -6.25 1.79 -12.77
N LEU A 94 -6.34 0.59 -12.23
CA LEU A 94 -7.56 -0.21 -12.21
C LEU A 94 -8.43 0.03 -10.96
N LEU A 95 -7.99 0.85 -10.01
CA LEU A 95 -8.73 1.06 -8.75
C LEU A 95 -10.20 1.42 -8.95
N PRO A 96 -10.58 2.26 -9.94
CA PRO A 96 -12.00 2.55 -10.16
C PRO A 96 -12.85 1.35 -10.59
N GLU A 97 -12.22 0.26 -11.03
CA GLU A 97 -12.90 -0.89 -11.64
C GLU A 97 -12.90 -2.13 -10.73
N ILE A 98 -12.24 -2.07 -9.56
CA ILE A 98 -12.06 -3.23 -8.69
C ILE A 98 -12.58 -2.97 -7.28
N ASP A 99 -12.83 -4.05 -6.54
CA ASP A 99 -13.31 -4.01 -5.16
C ASP A 99 -12.22 -4.42 -4.17
N TYR A 100 -11.30 -5.27 -4.57
CA TYR A 100 -10.26 -5.83 -3.70
C TYR A 100 -8.90 -5.88 -4.38
N ILE A 101 -7.87 -5.65 -3.57
CA ILE A 101 -6.50 -6.05 -3.88
C ILE A 101 -6.17 -7.24 -2.98
N ILE A 102 -5.68 -8.33 -3.57
CA ILE A 102 -5.26 -9.51 -2.82
C ILE A 102 -3.74 -9.53 -2.80
N VAL A 103 -3.19 -9.61 -1.60
CA VAL A 103 -1.75 -9.70 -1.37
C VAL A 103 -1.45 -10.82 -0.38
N ASN A 104 -0.24 -11.33 -0.40
CA ASN A 104 0.18 -12.30 0.59
C ASN A 104 0.17 -11.67 2.00
N GLU A 105 0.70 -10.47 2.10
CA GLU A 105 0.71 -9.65 3.30
C GLU A 105 0.84 -8.18 2.91
N MET A 106 0.46 -7.27 3.80
CA MET A 106 0.42 -5.83 3.52
C MET A 106 1.78 -5.24 3.15
N THR A 107 2.86 -5.84 3.64
CA THR A 107 4.23 -5.41 3.34
C THR A 107 4.59 -5.49 1.86
N ARG A 108 3.80 -6.20 1.04
CA ARG A 108 3.99 -6.23 -0.40
C ARG A 108 3.58 -4.92 -1.06
N LEU A 109 2.56 -4.26 -0.52
CA LEU A 109 2.16 -2.93 -1.02
C LEU A 109 3.10 -1.84 -0.53
N TYR A 110 3.41 -1.83 0.75
CA TYR A 110 4.37 -0.89 1.33
C TYR A 110 4.93 -1.47 2.63
N ARG A 111 6.12 -1.03 3.00
CA ARG A 111 6.66 -1.31 4.32
C ARG A 111 6.17 -0.25 5.28
N PRO A 112 5.53 -0.63 6.40
CA PRO A 112 5.19 0.31 7.44
C PRO A 112 6.49 0.90 7.99
N ALA A 113 6.68 2.19 7.80
CA ALA A 113 7.80 2.93 8.38
C ALA A 113 7.25 4.25 8.90
N ASN A 114 7.74 4.69 10.06
CA ASN A 114 7.31 5.95 10.65
C ASN A 114 7.53 7.10 9.66
N GLY A 115 6.45 7.74 9.25
CA GLY A 115 6.50 8.86 8.31
C GLY A 115 6.69 8.48 6.84
N SER A 116 6.40 7.24 6.46
CA SER A 116 6.51 6.81 5.08
C SER A 116 5.45 7.47 4.20
N PHE A 117 5.87 8.28 3.24
CA PHE A 117 4.97 8.91 2.28
C PHE A 117 4.29 7.90 1.37
N ILE A 118 4.95 6.78 1.07
CA ILE A 118 4.36 5.72 0.23
C ILE A 118 3.12 5.11 0.89
N GLU A 119 3.16 4.89 2.19
CA GLU A 119 2.01 4.38 2.94
C GLU A 119 0.83 5.34 2.86
N VAL A 120 1.06 6.62 3.11
CA VAL A 120 0.01 7.66 3.03
C VAL A 120 -0.56 7.74 1.62
N TYR A 121 0.30 7.72 0.62
CA TYR A 121 -0.08 7.81 -0.79
C TYR A 121 -0.98 6.65 -1.21
N ILE A 122 -0.57 5.41 -0.92
CA ILE A 122 -1.35 4.22 -1.29
C ILE A 122 -2.66 4.17 -0.51
N ASN A 123 -2.62 4.42 0.80
CA ASN A 123 -3.82 4.39 1.62
C ASN A 123 -4.86 5.41 1.18
N ASN A 124 -4.43 6.61 0.79
CA ASN A 124 -5.33 7.63 0.24
C ASN A 124 -6.02 7.17 -1.04
N LEU A 125 -5.27 6.53 -1.94
CA LEU A 125 -5.84 6.02 -3.19
C LEU A 125 -6.87 4.91 -2.92
N LEU A 126 -6.53 3.95 -2.06
CA LEU A 126 -7.43 2.85 -1.72
C LEU A 126 -8.71 3.34 -1.07
N ARG A 127 -8.60 4.30 -0.16
CA ARG A 127 -9.75 4.90 0.49
C ARG A 127 -10.64 5.67 -0.49
N THR A 128 -10.03 6.48 -1.36
CA THR A 128 -10.76 7.28 -2.33
C THR A 128 -11.60 6.39 -3.26
N HIS A 129 -11.06 5.26 -3.68
CA HIS A 129 -11.74 4.32 -4.57
C HIS A 129 -12.50 3.22 -3.83
N LYS A 130 -12.50 3.24 -2.49
CA LYS A 130 -13.19 2.26 -1.64
C LYS A 130 -12.73 0.82 -1.91
N VAL A 131 -11.46 0.65 -2.21
CA VAL A 131 -10.86 -0.66 -2.44
C VAL A 131 -10.32 -1.20 -1.13
N LYS A 132 -10.66 -2.45 -0.82
CA LYS A 132 -10.20 -3.14 0.39
C LYS A 132 -9.03 -4.04 0.05
N VAL A 133 -8.19 -4.33 1.05
CA VAL A 133 -7.07 -5.24 0.89
C VAL A 133 -7.37 -6.54 1.59
N LEU A 134 -7.25 -7.64 0.86
CA LEU A 134 -7.42 -8.99 1.40
C LEU A 134 -6.05 -9.66 1.46
N GLN A 135 -5.64 -10.07 2.65
CA GLN A 135 -4.36 -10.71 2.88
C GLN A 135 -4.51 -12.22 3.03
N VAL A 136 -3.61 -12.97 2.41
CA VAL A 136 -3.50 -14.41 2.65
C VAL A 136 -3.12 -14.65 4.11
N GLN A 137 -2.17 -13.86 4.61
CA GLN A 137 -1.71 -13.89 5.99
C GLN A 137 -2.11 -12.60 6.70
N GLY A 138 -3.29 -12.55 7.31
CA GLY A 138 -3.68 -11.39 8.09
C GLY A 138 -5.10 -10.89 7.88
N GLY A 139 -5.87 -11.48 6.97
CA GLY A 139 -7.27 -11.14 6.78
C GLY A 139 -7.52 -9.83 6.03
N MET A 140 -8.73 -9.33 6.10
CA MET A 140 -9.16 -8.17 5.33
C MET A 140 -8.85 -6.86 6.05
N ILE A 141 -8.34 -5.88 5.30
CA ILE A 141 -8.14 -4.51 5.77
C ILE A 141 -9.10 -3.59 5.04
N ASP A 142 -9.96 -2.92 5.81
CA ASP A 142 -10.86 -1.89 5.32
C ASP A 142 -10.34 -0.53 5.83
N LEU A 143 -9.71 0.22 4.95
CA LEU A 143 -9.08 1.48 5.32
C LEU A 143 -10.08 2.57 5.67
N SER A 144 -11.34 2.45 5.25
CA SER A 144 -12.37 3.42 5.61
C SER A 144 -12.65 3.43 7.12
N LYS A 145 -12.56 2.29 7.77
CA LYS A 145 -12.71 2.18 9.23
C LYS A 145 -11.43 2.56 9.96
N PHE A 146 -10.29 2.18 9.41
CA PHE A 146 -8.99 2.46 10.00
C PHE A 146 -8.69 3.96 10.03
N ASP A 147 -9.09 4.69 9.01
CA ASP A 147 -8.84 6.13 8.89
C ASP A 147 -9.53 6.94 9.96
N GLN A 148 -10.75 6.60 10.35
CA GLN A 148 -11.44 7.32 11.42
C GLN A 148 -10.70 7.20 12.75
N GLN A 149 -10.18 6.01 13.05
CA GLN A 149 -9.37 5.78 14.25
C GLN A 149 -8.05 6.53 14.16
N LEU A 150 -7.38 6.48 13.01
CA LEU A 150 -6.11 7.16 12.79
C LEU A 150 -6.27 8.67 12.89
N MET A 151 -7.30 9.24 12.29
CA MET A 151 -7.58 10.68 12.38
C MET A 151 -7.86 11.12 13.81
N THR A 152 -8.55 10.30 14.58
CA THR A 152 -8.78 10.57 16.00
C THR A 152 -7.47 10.57 16.80
N LEU A 153 -6.60 9.59 16.53
CA LEU A 153 -5.28 9.52 17.18
C LEU A 153 -4.42 10.73 16.83
N ILE A 154 -4.42 11.15 15.57
CA ILE A 154 -3.66 12.34 15.12
C ILE A 154 -4.18 13.60 15.81
N LYS A 155 -5.49 13.79 15.87
CA LYS A 155 -6.10 14.94 16.56
C LYS A 155 -5.73 14.96 18.03
N ASN A 156 -5.79 13.81 18.71
CA ASN A 156 -5.42 13.71 20.11
C ASN A 156 -3.95 14.03 20.34
N GLN A 157 -3.08 13.61 19.45
CA GLN A 157 -1.65 13.92 19.53
C GLN A 157 -1.38 15.41 19.36
N ILE A 158 -2.04 16.07 18.42
CA ILE A 158 -1.94 17.52 18.22
C ILE A 158 -2.40 18.27 19.47
N LEU A 159 -3.52 17.88 20.05
CA LEU A 159 -4.02 18.50 21.29
C LEU A 159 -3.06 18.32 22.46
N PHE A 160 -2.45 17.15 22.57
CA PHE A 160 -1.46 16.86 23.60
C PHE A 160 -0.21 17.75 23.44
N ASP A 161 0.30 17.88 22.23
CA ASP A 161 1.46 18.71 21.91
C ASP A 161 1.19 20.19 22.20
N GLU A 162 -0.01 20.67 21.92
CA GLU A 162 -0.43 22.04 22.24
C GLU A 162 -0.45 22.29 23.75
N LYS A 163 -0.97 21.35 24.54
CA LYS A 163 -0.96 21.43 25.99
C LYS A 163 0.46 21.49 26.55
N GLU A 164 1.34 20.65 26.05
CA GLU A 164 2.76 20.65 26.48
C GLU A 164 3.44 21.97 26.15
N ARG A 165 3.20 22.52 24.95
CA ARG A 165 3.76 23.83 24.57
C ARG A 165 3.27 24.95 25.48
N LYS A 166 2.00 24.95 25.84
CA LYS A 166 1.43 25.93 26.77
C LYS A 166 2.06 25.83 28.16
N LEU A 167 2.28 24.61 28.65
CA LEU A 167 2.94 24.40 29.95
C LEU A 167 4.39 24.85 29.94
N GLN A 168 5.14 24.63 28.86
CA GLN A 168 6.52 25.07 28.71
C GLN A 168 6.64 26.60 28.64
N ASN A 169 5.66 27.28 28.10
CA ASN A 169 5.66 28.73 27.97
C ASN A 169 5.29 29.46 29.28
N TRP A 170 4.87 28.73 30.32
CA TRP A 170 4.50 29.28 31.61
C TRP A 170 5.68 29.26 32.63
N THR A 171 6.78 28.68 32.28
CA THR A 171 8.03 28.70 33.05
C THR A 171 9.02 29.70 32.46
#